data_ec3768770da30374d60c723be9828c67
#
_entry.id   ec3768770da30374d60c723be9828c67
#
_cell.length_a   1.000
_cell.length_b   1.000
_cell.length_c   1.000
_cell.angle_alpha   90.00
_cell.angle_beta   90.00
_cell.angle_gamma   90.00
#
_symmetry.space_group_name_H-M   'P 1'
#
loop_
_entity.id
_entity.type
_entity.pdbx_description
1 polymer ?
#
loop_
_entity_poly.entity_id
_entity_poly.type
_entity_poly.pdbx_seq_one_letter_code
_entity_poly.pdbx_strand_id
1 'polypeptide(L)'
;MTYPRLDDVVKADDVSKKGGGNFAADYVNWARIAYYLREHGDGWQPVAVENRETGDIAHRAPDGSYYLLIAFDHPSGRRTSPVPHAVMDHRMQAKKEPDARDISDAFVRGMCKAAALLFGLGWKLWSKDDPLERDEPAPAPKPKKPVLEPFPLKEHALAALENVKDMPSFKAWGARVKASKIVGDDLAELRDAGQEHMAILKEALGVEQKDRS
;
A
#
# COMPACT_ATOMS: atom_id res chain seq x y z
N MET A 1 21.89 25.20 11.47
CA MET A 1 20.43 25.44 11.61
C MET A 1 19.84 24.25 12.33
N THR A 2 19.14 24.45 13.43
CA THR A 2 18.52 23.34 14.15
C THR A 2 17.06 23.26 13.71
N TYR A 3 16.67 22.15 13.15
CA TYR A 3 15.26 21.80 12.89
C TYR A 3 14.65 21.14 14.14
N PRO A 4 13.31 21.20 14.30
CA PRO A 4 12.66 20.45 15.37
C PRO A 4 12.91 18.95 15.14
N ARG A 5 13.13 18.20 16.23
CA ARG A 5 13.30 16.76 16.20
C ARG A 5 11.97 16.11 16.61
N LEU A 6 11.33 15.43 15.65
CA LEU A 6 9.99 14.85 15.81
C LEU A 6 10.01 13.31 15.72
N ASP A 7 11.19 12.72 15.98
CA ASP A 7 11.45 11.27 15.79
C ASP A 7 10.48 10.37 16.58
N ASP A 8 10.08 10.80 17.78
CA ASP A 8 9.26 9.99 18.70
C ASP A 8 7.82 10.52 18.88
N VAL A 9 7.39 11.46 18.04
CA VAL A 9 6.06 12.07 18.15
C VAL A 9 4.96 11.11 17.67
N VAL A 10 5.21 10.36 16.60
CA VAL A 10 4.28 9.34 16.08
C VAL A 10 4.30 8.13 17.02
N LYS A 11 3.12 7.77 17.54
CA LYS A 11 2.93 6.63 18.46
C LYS A 11 2.47 5.39 17.70
N ALA A 12 2.61 4.23 18.32
CA ALA A 12 2.15 2.96 17.72
C ALA A 12 0.66 2.98 17.37
N ASP A 13 -0.17 3.64 18.19
CA ASP A 13 -1.62 3.75 17.96
C ASP A 13 -1.99 4.63 16.76
N ASP A 14 -1.07 5.45 16.27
CA ASP A 14 -1.27 6.25 15.05
C ASP A 14 -1.07 5.44 13.77
N VAL A 15 -0.42 4.26 13.91
CA VAL A 15 -0.05 3.42 12.79
C VAL A 15 -1.16 2.44 12.47
N SER A 16 -1.69 2.51 11.26
CA SER A 16 -2.68 1.58 10.73
C SER A 16 -2.10 0.78 9.56
N LYS A 17 -2.70 -0.35 9.23
CA LYS A 17 -2.35 -1.12 8.04
C LYS A 17 -3.18 -0.62 6.87
N LYS A 18 -2.53 -0.23 5.76
CA LYS A 18 -3.17 0.15 4.51
C LYS A 18 -2.80 -0.85 3.41
N GLY A 19 -3.80 -1.28 2.64
CA GLY A 19 -3.64 -2.32 1.63
C GLY A 19 -4.12 -3.67 2.14
N GLY A 20 -4.18 -4.68 1.25
CA GLY A 20 -4.66 -6.03 1.55
C GLY A 20 -3.61 -7.10 1.27
N GLY A 21 -3.70 -8.21 2.00
CA GLY A 21 -2.83 -9.38 1.80
C GLY A 21 -1.35 -9.09 2.07
N ASN A 22 -0.48 -9.54 1.17
CA ASN A 22 0.98 -9.40 1.31
C ASN A 22 1.52 -7.98 1.07
N PHE A 23 0.65 -7.05 0.67
CA PHE A 23 1.00 -5.65 0.37
C PHE A 23 0.53 -4.68 1.46
N ALA A 24 0.11 -5.19 2.62
CA ALA A 24 -0.26 -4.34 3.75
C ALA A 24 0.99 -3.58 4.24
N ALA A 25 0.95 -2.24 4.10
CA ALA A 25 1.99 -1.35 4.58
C ALA A 25 1.53 -0.62 5.84
N ASP A 26 2.46 -0.31 6.74
CA ASP A 26 2.20 0.58 7.84
C ASP A 26 1.99 1.99 7.30
N TYR A 27 0.98 2.64 7.82
CA TYR A 27 0.52 3.93 7.34
C TYR A 27 0.08 4.81 8.49
N VAL A 28 0.53 6.04 8.49
CA VAL A 28 -0.03 7.10 9.33
C VAL A 28 -0.83 8.04 8.42
N ASN A 29 -2.05 8.36 8.84
CA ASN A 29 -2.89 9.28 8.09
C ASN A 29 -2.18 10.64 7.97
N TRP A 30 -2.16 11.20 6.75
CA TRP A 30 -1.55 12.50 6.49
C TRP A 30 -2.11 13.63 7.39
N ALA A 31 -3.39 13.57 7.73
CA ALA A 31 -4.02 14.53 8.63
C ALA A 31 -3.40 14.48 10.04
N ARG A 32 -2.97 13.29 10.48
CA ARG A 32 -2.23 13.13 11.74
C ARG A 32 -0.82 13.71 11.64
N ILE A 33 -0.14 13.53 10.52
CA ILE A 33 1.16 14.17 10.26
C ILE A 33 1.02 15.69 10.27
N ALA A 34 0.01 16.24 9.58
CA ALA A 34 -0.27 17.67 9.57
C ALA A 34 -0.63 18.20 10.98
N TYR A 35 -1.35 17.43 11.77
CA TYR A 35 -1.63 17.77 13.17
C TYR A 35 -0.33 17.85 13.99
N TYR A 36 0.54 16.87 13.91
CA TYR A 36 1.80 16.87 14.63
C TYR A 36 2.75 17.99 14.19
N LEU A 37 2.77 18.34 12.92
CA LEU A 37 3.52 19.50 12.44
C LEU A 37 3.02 20.80 13.06
N ARG A 38 1.72 20.98 13.25
CA ARG A 38 1.15 22.16 13.91
C ARG A 38 1.49 22.22 15.40
N GLU A 39 1.38 21.06 16.10
CA GLU A 39 1.57 21.00 17.54
C GLU A 39 3.06 21.04 17.95
N HIS A 40 3.93 20.42 17.16
CA HIS A 40 5.32 20.18 17.53
C HIS A 40 6.34 20.73 16.54
N GLY A 41 5.89 21.20 15.37
CA GLY A 41 6.76 21.66 14.29
C GLY A 41 7.34 23.06 14.46
N ASP A 42 7.19 23.71 15.62
CA ASP A 42 7.77 25.03 15.92
C ASP A 42 7.48 26.09 14.83
N GLY A 43 6.28 26.08 14.28
CA GLY A 43 5.84 27.03 13.25
C GLY A 43 6.25 26.69 11.82
N TRP A 44 6.98 25.60 11.57
CA TRP A 44 7.29 25.14 10.22
C TRP A 44 6.05 24.66 9.49
N GLN A 45 5.80 25.19 8.29
CA GLN A 45 4.65 24.89 7.46
C GLN A 45 5.06 24.35 6.09
N PRO A 46 4.44 23.30 5.57
CA PRO A 46 4.77 22.73 4.27
C PRO A 46 4.34 23.65 3.13
N VAL A 47 5.22 23.81 2.16
CA VAL A 47 4.98 24.57 0.94
C VAL A 47 5.45 23.79 -0.28
N ALA A 48 4.75 23.92 -1.40
CA ALA A 48 5.29 23.52 -2.70
C ALA A 48 6.11 24.70 -3.26
N VAL A 49 7.34 24.41 -3.65
CA VAL A 49 8.22 25.43 -4.22
C VAL A 49 7.86 25.65 -5.69
N GLU A 50 7.55 26.88 -6.04
CA GLU A 50 7.22 27.27 -7.41
C GLU A 50 8.44 27.20 -8.34
N ASN A 51 8.21 26.82 -9.58
CA ASN A 51 9.18 26.96 -10.65
C ASN A 51 9.33 28.45 -10.98
N ARG A 52 10.54 28.95 -10.94
CA ARG A 52 10.83 30.40 -11.15
C ARG A 52 10.51 30.87 -12.56
N GLU A 53 10.50 29.98 -13.54
CA GLU A 53 10.28 30.33 -14.94
C GLU A 53 8.79 30.33 -15.30
N THR A 54 8.01 29.36 -14.76
CA THR A 54 6.60 29.17 -15.11
C THR A 54 5.61 29.64 -14.04
N GLY A 55 6.06 29.77 -12.79
CA GLY A 55 5.19 30.03 -11.64
C GLY A 55 4.41 28.79 -11.17
N ASP A 56 4.56 27.65 -11.83
CA ASP A 56 3.87 26.42 -11.48
C ASP A 56 4.52 25.74 -10.28
N ILE A 57 3.71 25.04 -9.46
CA ILE A 57 4.22 24.19 -8.38
C ILE A 57 4.64 22.79 -8.87
N ALA A 58 4.23 22.39 -10.06
CA ALA A 58 4.60 21.13 -10.69
C ALA A 58 5.77 21.33 -11.66
N HIS A 59 6.89 20.70 -11.36
CA HIS A 59 8.11 20.77 -12.17
C HIS A 59 8.14 19.61 -13.17
N ARG A 60 8.63 19.84 -14.37
CA ARG A 60 8.78 18.81 -15.39
C ARG A 60 10.18 18.19 -15.32
N ALA A 61 10.25 16.87 -15.25
CA ALA A 61 11.49 16.11 -15.32
C ALA A 61 11.95 15.88 -16.77
N PRO A 62 13.24 15.52 -17.01
CA PRO A 62 13.77 15.30 -18.36
C PRO A 62 13.05 14.20 -19.17
N ASP A 63 12.46 13.21 -18.51
CA ASP A 63 11.67 12.14 -19.14
C ASP A 63 10.24 12.55 -19.46
N GLY A 64 9.88 13.80 -19.16
CA GLY A 64 8.56 14.39 -19.34
C GLY A 64 7.57 14.12 -18.21
N SER A 65 7.94 13.37 -17.17
CA SER A 65 7.12 13.21 -15.97
C SER A 65 7.14 14.47 -15.10
N TYR A 66 6.27 14.50 -14.06
CA TYR A 66 6.18 15.65 -13.17
C TYR A 66 6.53 15.29 -11.73
N TYR A 67 7.05 16.27 -11.01
CA TYR A 67 7.38 16.18 -9.60
C TYR A 67 7.10 17.51 -8.89
N LEU A 68 6.94 17.45 -7.57
CA LEU A 68 6.87 18.62 -6.69
C LEU A 68 8.17 18.75 -5.92
N LEU A 69 8.54 19.96 -5.58
CA LEU A 69 9.58 20.28 -4.61
C LEU A 69 8.88 20.75 -3.33
N ILE A 70 8.97 19.95 -2.27
CA ILE A 70 8.34 20.27 -0.99
C ILE A 70 9.38 20.82 -0.03
N ALA A 71 9.13 22.00 0.47
CA ALA A 71 9.92 22.65 1.52
C ALA A 71 9.03 22.96 2.71
N PHE A 72 9.64 23.40 3.80
CA PHE A 72 8.93 23.99 4.93
C PHE A 72 9.41 25.44 5.13
N ASP A 73 8.46 26.34 5.30
CA ASP A 73 8.67 27.72 5.64
C ASP A 73 8.43 27.97 7.13
N HIS A 74 9.24 28.82 7.72
CA HIS A 74 9.10 29.24 9.11
C HIS A 74 8.75 30.74 9.16
N PRO A 75 7.90 31.20 10.12
CA PRO A 75 7.52 32.61 10.25
C PRO A 75 8.70 33.59 10.39
N SER A 76 9.86 33.10 10.81
CA SER A 76 11.10 33.92 10.84
C SER A 76 11.73 34.16 9.46
N GLY A 77 11.10 33.77 8.36
CA GLY A 77 11.64 33.90 7.00
C GLY A 77 12.62 32.80 6.59
N ARG A 78 12.82 31.78 7.42
CA ARG A 78 13.66 30.61 7.07
C ARG A 78 12.89 29.62 6.23
N ARG A 79 13.59 28.93 5.32
CA ARG A 79 13.07 27.83 4.50
C ARG A 79 14.01 26.63 4.58
N THR A 80 13.48 25.42 4.59
CA THR A 80 14.28 24.20 4.49
C THR A 80 14.78 23.97 3.06
N SER A 81 15.75 23.06 2.90
CA SER A 81 16.04 22.53 1.56
C SER A 81 14.81 21.81 1.01
N PRO A 82 14.49 21.96 -0.30
CA PRO A 82 13.35 21.30 -0.90
C PRO A 82 13.62 19.79 -1.10
N VAL A 83 12.59 18.99 -0.89
CA VAL A 83 12.61 17.53 -1.07
C VAL A 83 11.77 17.17 -2.30
N PRO A 84 12.33 16.51 -3.32
CA PRO A 84 11.58 16.14 -4.50
C PRO A 84 10.63 14.96 -4.23
N HIS A 85 9.43 15.05 -4.82
CA HIS A 85 8.43 14.00 -4.79
C HIS A 85 7.74 13.88 -6.16
N ALA A 86 7.84 12.71 -6.80
CA ALA A 86 7.24 12.48 -8.10
C ALA A 86 5.71 12.49 -8.01
N VAL A 87 5.05 13.05 -9.02
CA VAL A 87 3.61 12.86 -9.22
C VAL A 87 3.39 11.46 -9.79
N MET A 88 2.68 10.61 -9.07
CA MET A 88 2.55 9.19 -9.37
C MET A 88 1.10 8.75 -9.47
N ASP A 89 0.86 7.76 -10.32
CA ASP A 89 -0.42 7.07 -10.40
C ASP A 89 -0.63 6.07 -9.24
N HIS A 90 -1.76 5.33 -9.28
CA HIS A 90 -2.09 4.30 -8.30
C HIS A 90 -1.16 3.07 -8.34
N ARG A 91 -0.34 2.93 -9.39
CA ARG A 91 0.68 1.87 -9.56
C ARG A 91 2.08 2.35 -9.18
N MET A 92 2.19 3.55 -8.59
CA MET A 92 3.45 4.19 -8.20
C MET A 92 4.36 4.53 -9.40
N GLN A 93 3.78 4.71 -10.59
CA GLN A 93 4.50 5.13 -11.78
C GLN A 93 4.39 6.64 -11.96
N ALA A 94 5.50 7.30 -12.32
CA ALA A 94 5.52 8.74 -12.55
C ALA A 94 4.62 9.14 -13.72
N LYS A 95 3.79 10.18 -13.53
CA LYS A 95 2.82 10.66 -14.52
C LYS A 95 3.43 11.74 -15.42
N LYS A 96 3.14 11.61 -16.72
CA LYS A 96 3.50 12.62 -17.74
C LYS A 96 2.41 13.66 -17.96
N GLU A 97 1.17 13.34 -17.60
CA GLU A 97 -0.01 14.21 -17.73
C GLU A 97 -0.80 14.15 -16.41
N PRO A 98 -0.32 14.84 -15.36
CA PRO A 98 -1.02 14.87 -14.08
C PRO A 98 -2.21 15.82 -14.15
N ASP A 99 -3.30 15.44 -13.51
CA ASP A 99 -4.42 16.32 -13.23
C ASP A 99 -4.28 17.02 -11.86
N ALA A 100 -5.22 17.90 -11.53
CA ALA A 100 -5.21 18.66 -10.27
C ALA A 100 -5.28 17.74 -9.04
N ARG A 101 -5.95 16.57 -9.13
CA ARG A 101 -6.02 15.60 -8.06
C ARG A 101 -4.67 14.92 -7.84
N ASP A 102 -3.99 14.54 -8.91
CA ASP A 102 -2.66 13.95 -8.83
C ASP A 102 -1.65 14.89 -8.16
N ILE A 103 -1.72 16.19 -8.51
CA ILE A 103 -0.89 17.23 -7.88
C ILE A 103 -1.20 17.35 -6.39
N SER A 104 -2.49 17.40 -6.01
CA SER A 104 -2.90 17.46 -4.61
C SER A 104 -2.45 16.23 -3.82
N ASP A 105 -2.63 15.02 -4.36
CA ASP A 105 -2.18 13.77 -3.74
C ASP A 105 -0.65 13.73 -3.61
N ALA A 106 0.08 14.20 -4.62
CA ALA A 106 1.54 14.28 -4.61
C ALA A 106 2.03 15.27 -3.55
N PHE A 107 1.36 16.43 -3.37
CA PHE A 107 1.70 17.39 -2.32
C PHE A 107 1.59 16.76 -0.93
N VAL A 108 0.48 16.10 -0.64
CA VAL A 108 0.24 15.47 0.68
C VAL A 108 1.27 14.37 0.97
N ARG A 109 1.55 13.51 -0.01
CA ARG A 109 2.56 12.44 0.13
C ARG A 109 3.98 13.01 0.25
N GLY A 110 4.27 14.04 -0.55
CA GLY A 110 5.55 14.75 -0.51
C GLY A 110 5.79 15.44 0.83
N MET A 111 4.76 16.06 1.41
CA MET A 111 4.79 16.64 2.75
C MET A 111 5.17 15.59 3.81
N CYS A 112 4.52 14.41 3.80
CA CYS A 112 4.84 13.34 4.74
C CYS A 112 6.30 12.87 4.59
N LYS A 113 6.76 12.67 3.35
CA LYS A 113 8.15 12.29 3.05
C LYS A 113 9.15 13.36 3.52
N ALA A 114 8.87 14.62 3.23
CA ALA A 114 9.75 15.72 3.61
C ALA A 114 9.80 15.92 5.14
N ALA A 115 8.65 15.77 5.84
CA ALA A 115 8.60 15.81 7.29
C ALA A 115 9.42 14.68 7.94
N ALA A 116 9.36 13.46 7.37
CA ALA A 116 10.19 12.35 7.83
C ALA A 116 11.69 12.61 7.62
N LEU A 117 12.09 13.11 6.45
CA LEU A 117 13.50 13.36 6.13
C LEU A 117 14.10 14.54 6.91
N LEU A 118 13.34 15.62 7.11
CA LEU A 118 13.87 16.87 7.66
C LEU A 118 13.69 16.98 9.17
N PHE A 119 12.62 16.42 9.71
CA PHE A 119 12.25 16.53 11.10
C PHE A 119 12.17 15.17 11.84
N GLY A 120 12.36 14.05 11.15
CA GLY A 120 12.21 12.71 11.71
C GLY A 120 10.75 12.27 11.92
N LEU A 121 9.76 13.08 11.54
CA LEU A 121 8.35 12.78 11.82
C LEU A 121 7.87 11.54 11.05
N GLY A 122 7.65 10.44 11.77
CA GLY A 122 7.22 9.17 11.19
C GLY A 122 8.31 8.43 10.39
N TRP A 123 9.58 8.76 10.56
CA TRP A 123 10.70 8.16 9.83
C TRP A 123 10.74 6.63 9.92
N LYS A 124 10.35 6.06 11.07
CA LYS A 124 10.28 4.60 11.28
C LYS A 124 9.37 3.86 10.28
N LEU A 125 8.42 4.56 9.65
CA LEU A 125 7.57 3.99 8.59
C LEU A 125 8.33 3.74 7.30
N TRP A 126 9.47 4.43 7.11
CA TRP A 126 10.31 4.37 5.92
C TRP A 126 11.55 3.48 6.12
N SER A 127 11.91 3.21 7.39
CA SER A 127 13.11 2.43 7.76
C SER A 127 12.90 0.92 7.87
N LYS A 128 11.79 0.40 7.37
CA LYS A 128 11.35 -1.00 7.55
C LYS A 128 12.38 -2.07 7.20
N ASP A 129 13.36 -1.73 6.39
CA ASP A 129 14.44 -2.63 5.96
C ASP A 129 15.81 -2.19 6.45
N ASP A 130 15.89 -1.26 7.43
CA ASP A 130 17.19 -0.82 7.95
C ASP A 130 17.78 -1.92 8.85
N PRO A 131 18.92 -2.53 8.44
CA PRO A 131 19.58 -3.55 9.25
C PRO A 131 20.14 -3.01 10.58
N LEU A 132 20.26 -1.68 10.74
CA LEU A 132 20.83 -1.05 11.94
C LEU A 132 19.86 -1.00 13.14
N GLU A 133 18.55 -1.17 12.92
CA GLU A 133 17.56 -1.24 14.02
C GLU A 133 17.18 -2.68 14.42
N ARG A 134 17.83 -3.70 13.87
CA ARG A 134 17.54 -5.08 14.23
C ARG A 134 18.36 -5.55 15.43
N ASP A 135 18.11 -4.97 16.60
CA ASP A 135 18.48 -5.61 17.87
C ASP A 135 17.54 -6.79 18.22
N GLU A 136 16.42 -6.94 17.53
CA GLU A 136 15.61 -8.16 17.59
C GLU A 136 16.02 -9.11 16.46
N PRO A 137 16.23 -10.42 16.75
CA PRO A 137 16.47 -11.41 15.71
C PRO A 137 15.34 -11.32 14.69
N ALA A 138 15.71 -11.19 13.41
CA ALA A 138 14.75 -11.09 12.31
C ALA A 138 13.64 -12.13 12.52
N PRO A 139 12.34 -11.73 12.45
CA PRO A 139 11.27 -12.72 12.59
C PRO A 139 11.53 -13.81 11.56
N ALA A 140 11.49 -15.07 12.03
CA ALA A 140 11.76 -16.22 11.18
C ALA A 140 11.01 -16.05 9.85
N PRO A 141 11.65 -16.33 8.70
CA PRO A 141 11.03 -16.14 7.40
C PRO A 141 9.66 -16.83 7.44
N LYS A 142 8.59 -16.05 7.21
CA LYS A 142 7.23 -16.60 7.20
C LYS A 142 7.26 -17.80 6.28
N PRO A 143 6.75 -18.97 6.71
CA PRO A 143 6.78 -20.17 5.89
C PRO A 143 6.23 -19.79 4.51
N LYS A 144 7.03 -20.03 3.47
CA LYS A 144 6.58 -19.79 2.09
C LYS A 144 5.26 -20.53 1.96
N LYS A 145 4.20 -19.81 1.55
CA LYS A 145 2.92 -20.45 1.29
C LYS A 145 3.20 -21.68 0.43
N PRO A 146 2.68 -22.84 0.77
CA PRO A 146 2.93 -24.04 -0.02
C PRO A 146 2.60 -23.68 -1.47
N VAL A 147 3.56 -23.91 -2.37
CA VAL A 147 3.33 -23.76 -3.80
C VAL A 147 2.33 -24.87 -4.15
N LEU A 148 1.08 -24.48 -4.30
CA LEU A 148 0.01 -25.40 -4.67
C LEU A 148 0.25 -25.79 -6.13
N GLU A 149 0.67 -27.02 -6.37
CA GLU A 149 0.87 -27.52 -7.72
C GLU A 149 -0.45 -27.45 -8.50
N PRO A 150 -0.44 -26.94 -9.75
CA PRO A 150 -1.61 -26.88 -10.59
C PRO A 150 -2.10 -28.30 -10.92
N PHE A 151 -3.38 -28.45 -11.18
CA PHE A 151 -3.91 -29.73 -11.63
C PHE A 151 -3.46 -30.01 -13.08
N PRO A 152 -2.93 -31.20 -13.36
CA PRO A 152 -2.48 -31.54 -14.71
C PRO A 152 -3.66 -31.74 -15.67
N LEU A 153 -4.78 -32.28 -15.18
CA LEU A 153 -5.99 -32.60 -15.95
C LEU A 153 -7.25 -32.24 -15.16
N LYS A 154 -8.39 -32.07 -15.85
CA LYS A 154 -9.71 -31.80 -15.27
C LYS A 154 -10.15 -32.85 -14.26
N GLU A 155 -9.96 -34.11 -14.57
CA GLU A 155 -10.36 -35.25 -13.72
C GLU A 155 -9.67 -35.19 -12.35
N HIS A 156 -8.42 -34.80 -12.30
CA HIS A 156 -7.71 -34.63 -11.04
C HIS A 156 -8.25 -33.45 -10.20
N ALA A 157 -8.73 -32.40 -10.87
CA ALA A 157 -9.34 -31.27 -10.19
C ALA A 157 -10.72 -31.64 -9.62
N LEU A 158 -11.53 -32.40 -10.36
CA LEU A 158 -12.82 -32.91 -9.88
C LEU A 158 -12.66 -33.89 -8.71
N ALA A 159 -11.77 -34.87 -8.82
CA ALA A 159 -11.48 -35.82 -7.74
C ALA A 159 -10.96 -35.12 -6.47
N ALA A 160 -10.18 -34.04 -6.64
CA ALA A 160 -9.73 -33.25 -5.51
C ALA A 160 -10.86 -32.43 -4.87
N LEU A 161 -11.86 -31.98 -5.65
CA LEU A 161 -13.02 -31.24 -5.14
C LEU A 161 -13.89 -32.09 -4.21
N GLU A 162 -14.07 -33.36 -4.53
CA GLU A 162 -14.83 -34.32 -3.69
C GLU A 162 -14.28 -34.44 -2.25
N ASN A 163 -12.98 -34.21 -2.08
CA ASN A 163 -12.30 -34.27 -0.78
C ASN A 163 -12.27 -32.92 -0.03
N VAL A 164 -12.83 -31.85 -0.61
CA VAL A 164 -12.89 -30.54 0.02
C VAL A 164 -14.02 -30.49 1.03
N LYS A 165 -13.70 -30.28 2.31
CA LYS A 165 -14.66 -30.30 3.42
C LYS A 165 -14.80 -28.94 4.14
N ASP A 166 -13.99 -27.96 3.77
CA ASP A 166 -13.99 -26.65 4.43
C ASP A 166 -13.64 -25.52 3.45
N MET A 167 -13.94 -24.29 3.85
CA MET A 167 -13.69 -23.09 3.02
C MET A 167 -12.21 -22.82 2.74
N PRO A 168 -11.26 -23.03 3.66
CA PRO A 168 -9.83 -22.92 3.36
C PRO A 168 -9.37 -23.89 2.26
N SER A 169 -9.76 -25.16 2.35
CA SER A 169 -9.45 -26.20 1.34
C SER A 169 -10.11 -25.87 -0.01
N PHE A 170 -11.35 -25.34 0.00
CA PHE A 170 -12.02 -24.89 -1.21
C PHE A 170 -11.28 -23.75 -1.90
N LYS A 171 -10.81 -22.75 -1.15
CA LYS A 171 -9.99 -21.66 -1.68
C LYS A 171 -8.67 -22.16 -2.27
N ALA A 172 -8.04 -23.14 -1.61
CA ALA A 172 -6.82 -23.77 -2.10
C ALA A 172 -7.05 -24.53 -3.41
N TRP A 173 -8.16 -25.29 -3.51
CA TRP A 173 -8.58 -25.95 -4.74
C TRP A 173 -8.79 -24.95 -5.89
N GLY A 174 -9.56 -23.89 -5.66
CA GLY A 174 -9.81 -22.85 -6.67
C GLY A 174 -8.52 -22.14 -7.14
N ALA A 175 -7.56 -21.92 -6.26
CA ALA A 175 -6.25 -21.37 -6.61
C ALA A 175 -5.45 -22.33 -7.52
N ARG A 176 -5.51 -23.64 -7.30
CA ARG A 176 -4.88 -24.66 -8.14
C ARG A 176 -5.54 -24.76 -9.51
N VAL A 177 -6.88 -24.72 -9.59
CA VAL A 177 -7.63 -24.67 -10.87
C VAL A 177 -7.22 -23.44 -11.68
N LYS A 178 -7.14 -22.28 -11.02
CA LYS A 178 -6.71 -21.04 -11.69
C LYS A 178 -5.27 -21.09 -12.19
N ALA A 179 -4.39 -21.81 -11.53
CA ALA A 179 -2.98 -21.98 -11.92
C ALA A 179 -2.79 -23.07 -12.98
N SER A 180 -3.78 -23.94 -13.22
CA SER A 180 -3.72 -25.01 -14.21
C SER A 180 -3.94 -24.46 -15.63
N LYS A 181 -3.50 -25.22 -16.64
CA LYS A 181 -3.67 -24.86 -18.05
C LYS A 181 -4.99 -25.37 -18.65
N ILE A 182 -5.97 -25.67 -17.80
CA ILE A 182 -7.30 -26.14 -18.20
C ILE A 182 -8.08 -24.95 -18.76
N VAL A 183 -8.63 -25.08 -19.94
CA VAL A 183 -9.33 -24.00 -20.69
C VAL A 183 -10.60 -24.55 -21.36
N GLY A 184 -11.40 -23.67 -21.94
CA GLY A 184 -12.61 -24.05 -22.70
C GLY A 184 -13.68 -24.69 -21.84
N ASP A 185 -14.36 -25.71 -22.39
CA ASP A 185 -15.49 -26.39 -21.78
C ASP A 185 -15.09 -27.10 -20.48
N ASP A 186 -13.88 -27.63 -20.41
CA ASP A 186 -13.34 -28.27 -19.18
C ASP A 186 -13.22 -27.28 -18.02
N LEU A 187 -12.85 -26.04 -18.30
CA LEU A 187 -12.80 -24.99 -17.27
C LEU A 187 -14.21 -24.56 -16.84
N ALA A 188 -15.16 -24.53 -17.77
CA ALA A 188 -16.56 -24.20 -17.46
C ALA A 188 -17.15 -25.27 -16.54
N GLU A 189 -16.99 -26.55 -16.83
CA GLU A 189 -17.43 -27.67 -16.02
C GLU A 189 -16.83 -27.64 -14.61
N LEU A 190 -15.54 -27.32 -14.47
CA LEU A 190 -14.90 -27.16 -13.16
C LEU A 190 -15.46 -25.98 -12.35
N ARG A 191 -15.86 -24.90 -13.01
CA ARG A 191 -16.50 -23.76 -12.33
C ARG A 191 -17.89 -24.10 -11.83
N ASP A 192 -18.67 -24.82 -12.62
CA ASP A 192 -20.01 -25.23 -12.26
C ASP A 192 -19.96 -26.24 -11.09
N ALA A 193 -19.11 -27.26 -11.16
CA ALA A 193 -18.88 -28.19 -10.06
C ALA A 193 -18.40 -27.48 -8.77
N GLY A 194 -17.52 -26.48 -8.92
CA GLY A 194 -17.06 -25.67 -7.80
C GLY A 194 -18.17 -24.83 -7.17
N GLN A 195 -19.10 -24.29 -7.97
CA GLN A 195 -20.26 -23.53 -7.45
C GLN A 195 -21.23 -24.42 -6.68
N GLU A 196 -21.54 -25.60 -7.21
CA GLU A 196 -22.38 -26.60 -6.53
C GLU A 196 -21.74 -27.03 -5.20
N HIS A 197 -20.46 -27.36 -5.22
CA HIS A 197 -19.76 -27.78 -4.00
C HIS A 197 -19.69 -26.65 -2.95
N MET A 198 -19.52 -25.40 -3.39
CA MET A 198 -19.55 -24.23 -2.49
C MET A 198 -20.93 -24.05 -1.85
N ALA A 199 -22.02 -24.30 -2.58
CA ALA A 199 -23.37 -24.23 -2.03
C ALA A 199 -23.57 -25.28 -0.92
N ILE A 200 -23.15 -26.53 -1.16
CA ILE A 200 -23.16 -27.60 -0.18
C ILE A 200 -22.35 -27.26 1.08
N LEU A 201 -21.13 -26.70 0.91
CA LEU A 201 -20.30 -26.33 2.03
C LEU A 201 -20.91 -25.20 2.87
N LYS A 202 -21.56 -24.22 2.25
CA LYS A 202 -22.23 -23.12 2.97
C LYS A 202 -23.42 -23.65 3.78
N GLU A 203 -24.21 -24.53 3.23
CA GLU A 203 -25.32 -25.18 3.92
C GLU A 203 -24.82 -26.00 5.10
N ALA A 204 -23.79 -26.83 4.91
CA ALA A 204 -23.21 -27.68 5.95
C ALA A 204 -22.56 -26.84 7.09
N LEU A 205 -22.05 -25.66 6.80
CA LEU A 205 -21.41 -24.76 7.78
C LEU A 205 -22.41 -23.80 8.46
N GLY A 206 -23.71 -23.86 8.14
CA GLY A 206 -24.74 -23.02 8.73
C GLY A 206 -24.56 -21.51 8.42
N VAL A 207 -23.90 -21.17 7.32
CA VAL A 207 -23.74 -19.80 6.88
C VAL A 207 -25.01 -19.39 6.13
N GLU A 208 -26.08 -19.05 6.91
CA GLU A 208 -27.28 -18.44 6.35
C GLU A 208 -26.91 -17.14 5.62
N GLN A 209 -27.43 -17.03 4.41
CA GLN A 209 -27.44 -15.77 3.66
C GLN A 209 -28.15 -14.71 4.51
N LYS A 210 -27.41 -13.76 5.08
CA LYS A 210 -28.01 -12.48 5.44
C LYS A 210 -28.31 -11.76 4.14
N ASP A 211 -29.57 -11.93 3.73
CA ASP A 211 -30.16 -11.22 2.60
C ASP A 211 -29.93 -9.72 2.70
N ARG A 212 -29.58 -9.20 1.56
CA ARG A 212 -29.62 -7.75 1.28
C ARG A 212 -31.06 -7.27 1.39
N SER A 213 -31.33 -6.49 2.38
CA SER A 213 -32.45 -5.53 2.43
C SER A 213 -31.88 -4.14 2.52
#